data_9ba76d7d9f763e521629a4938671e6d8
#
_entry.id   9ba76d7d9f763e521629a4938671e6d8
#
_cell.length_a   1.000
_cell.length_b   1.000
_cell.length_c   1.000
_cell.angle_alpha   90.00
_cell.angle_beta   90.00
_cell.angle_gamma   90.00
#
_symmetry.space_group_name_H-M   'P 1'
#
loop_
_entity.id
_entity.type
_entity.pdbx_description
1 polymer ?
#
loop_
_entity_poly.entity_id
_entity_poly.type
_entity_poly.pdbx_seq_one_letter_code
_entity_poly.pdbx_strand_id
1 'polypeptide(L)'
;MSRRSRACEFSSEARKIIKKRDGGCIFCRLGYMLPPEDEFYISTHRYQIMHFIPRSQGGLGIPENGAVGCLWHHGMLDNGKEGLREDMLTIFEAYLRARCENWNKNDLTFDKWGGLKGEHNADDREGDMPEIPRS
;
A
#
# COMPACT_ATOMS: atom_id res chain seq x y z
N MET A 1 3.88 -6.93 20.62
CA MET A 1 4.10 -6.20 19.36
C MET A 1 4.33 -4.73 19.63
N SER A 2 5.35 -4.18 19.01
CA SER A 2 5.72 -2.78 19.23
C SER A 2 4.69 -1.84 18.60
N ARG A 3 4.77 -0.56 18.99
CA ARG A 3 3.90 0.45 18.37
C ARG A 3 4.14 0.52 16.87
N ARG A 4 5.42 0.45 16.49
CA ARG A 4 5.76 0.52 15.06
C ARG A 4 5.21 -0.68 14.31
N SER A 5 5.37 -1.87 14.85
CA SER A 5 4.86 -3.07 14.19
C SER A 5 3.35 -2.98 14.00
N ARG A 6 2.66 -2.52 15.04
CA ARG A 6 1.21 -2.40 14.98
C ARG A 6 0.78 -1.37 13.93
N ALA A 7 1.48 -0.24 13.89
CA ALA A 7 1.14 0.82 12.94
C ALA A 7 1.39 0.41 11.51
N CYS A 8 2.34 -0.48 11.28
CA CYS A 8 2.71 -0.89 9.93
C CYS A 8 1.92 -2.10 9.44
N GLU A 9 1.07 -2.64 10.28
CA GLU A 9 0.26 -3.79 9.89
C GLU A 9 -1.12 -3.32 9.45
N PHE A 10 -1.60 -3.84 8.32
CA PHE A 10 -2.92 -3.47 7.84
C PHE A 10 -3.97 -4.05 8.78
N SER A 11 -4.81 -3.19 9.34
CA SER A 11 -5.93 -3.62 10.16
C SER A 11 -6.98 -4.29 9.30
N SER A 12 -7.92 -5.00 9.93
CA SER A 12 -8.99 -5.61 9.13
C SER A 12 -9.83 -4.53 8.44
N GLU A 13 -9.97 -3.38 9.07
CA GLU A 13 -10.69 -2.27 8.46
C GLU A 13 -9.96 -1.77 7.21
N ALA A 14 -8.65 -1.56 7.33
CA ALA A 14 -7.87 -1.09 6.19
C ALA A 14 -7.92 -2.11 5.05
N ARG A 15 -7.85 -3.40 5.39
CA ARG A 15 -7.92 -4.45 4.38
C ARG A 15 -9.23 -4.43 3.63
N LYS A 16 -10.34 -4.20 4.33
CA LYS A 16 -11.65 -4.14 3.68
C LYS A 16 -11.71 -2.98 2.71
N ILE A 17 -11.23 -1.82 3.15
CA ILE A 17 -11.24 -0.62 2.31
C ILE A 17 -10.41 -0.86 1.05
N ILE A 18 -9.23 -1.43 1.21
CA ILE A 18 -8.34 -1.67 0.09
C ILE A 18 -8.94 -2.66 -0.90
N LYS A 19 -9.49 -3.76 -0.38
CA LYS A 19 -10.07 -4.79 -1.25
C LYS A 19 -11.25 -4.26 -2.03
N LYS A 20 -12.09 -3.46 -1.37
CA LYS A 20 -13.25 -2.89 -2.04
C LYS A 20 -12.82 -1.89 -3.09
N ARG A 21 -11.81 -1.07 -2.79
CA ARG A 21 -11.34 -0.07 -3.73
C ARG A 21 -10.72 -0.71 -4.97
N ASP A 22 -9.87 -1.72 -4.76
CA ASP A 22 -9.06 -2.27 -5.85
C ASP A 22 -9.77 -3.33 -6.67
N GLY A 23 -10.57 -4.18 -6.02
CA GLY A 23 -11.32 -5.21 -6.72
C GLY A 23 -10.48 -6.32 -7.33
N GLY A 24 -9.21 -6.42 -6.96
CA GLY A 24 -8.29 -7.41 -7.48
C GLY A 24 -6.90 -6.82 -7.58
N CYS A 25 -5.97 -7.60 -8.12
CA CYS A 25 -4.59 -7.15 -8.24
C CYS A 25 -4.51 -5.92 -9.15
N ILE A 26 -3.92 -4.84 -8.65
CA ILE A 26 -3.86 -3.61 -9.43
C ILE A 26 -3.01 -3.78 -10.69
N PHE A 27 -1.97 -4.59 -10.63
CA PHE A 27 -1.09 -4.80 -11.79
C PHE A 27 -1.77 -5.68 -12.84
N CYS A 28 -2.49 -6.71 -12.42
CA CYS A 28 -3.23 -7.54 -13.36
C CYS A 28 -4.30 -6.74 -14.08
N ARG A 29 -4.98 -5.87 -13.34
CA ARG A 29 -6.05 -5.07 -13.93
C ARG A 29 -5.52 -4.06 -14.92
N LEU A 30 -4.27 -3.65 -14.76
CA LEU A 30 -3.62 -2.75 -15.70
C LEU A 30 -2.94 -3.50 -16.84
N GLY A 31 -2.94 -4.83 -16.79
CA GLY A 31 -2.30 -5.63 -17.82
C GLY A 31 -0.78 -5.63 -17.77
N TYR A 32 -0.23 -5.29 -16.63
CA TYR A 32 1.23 -5.18 -16.47
C TYR A 32 1.85 -6.56 -16.24
N MET A 33 2.76 -6.97 -17.12
CA MET A 33 3.57 -8.17 -16.95
C MET A 33 2.76 -9.36 -16.45
N LEU A 34 1.74 -9.74 -17.20
CA LEU A 34 0.87 -10.84 -16.80
C LEU A 34 1.63 -12.16 -16.72
N PRO A 35 1.26 -13.05 -15.81
CA PRO A 35 1.96 -14.33 -15.67
C PRO A 35 1.71 -15.23 -16.86
N PRO A 36 2.56 -16.24 -17.04
CA PRO A 36 2.34 -17.23 -18.10
C PRO A 36 0.98 -17.90 -17.95
N GLU A 37 0.43 -18.32 -19.07
CA GLU A 37 -0.94 -18.82 -19.11
C GLU A 37 -1.16 -19.98 -18.14
N ASP A 38 -0.20 -20.89 -18.06
CA ASP A 38 -0.35 -22.09 -17.23
C ASP A 38 -0.34 -21.78 -15.74
N GLU A 39 0.17 -20.61 -15.34
CA GLU A 39 0.18 -20.20 -13.94
C GLU A 39 -0.82 -19.12 -13.64
N PHE A 40 -1.50 -18.65 -14.66
CA PHE A 40 -2.33 -17.47 -14.52
C PHE A 40 -3.38 -17.61 -13.43
N TYR A 41 -4.11 -18.74 -13.45
CA TYR A 41 -5.21 -18.88 -12.50
C TYR A 41 -4.74 -18.88 -11.05
N ILE A 42 -3.74 -19.69 -10.74
CA ILE A 42 -3.27 -19.80 -9.36
C ILE A 42 -2.64 -18.51 -8.89
N SER A 43 -1.76 -17.95 -9.71
CA SER A 43 -1.03 -16.75 -9.30
C SER A 43 -1.91 -15.52 -9.14
N THR A 44 -2.88 -15.36 -10.04
CA THR A 44 -3.70 -14.15 -10.03
C THR A 44 -4.93 -14.27 -9.14
N HIS A 45 -5.24 -15.47 -8.64
CA HIS A 45 -6.40 -15.64 -7.76
C HIS A 45 -6.02 -15.79 -6.31
N ARG A 46 -4.75 -15.58 -5.98
CA ARG A 46 -4.30 -15.52 -4.60
C ARG A 46 -3.82 -14.13 -4.34
N TYR A 47 -4.49 -13.44 -3.43
CA TYR A 47 -4.28 -12.01 -3.24
C TYR A 47 -3.67 -11.71 -1.89
N GLN A 48 -2.82 -10.71 -1.89
CA GLN A 48 -2.22 -10.16 -0.68
C GLN A 48 -2.28 -8.66 -0.78
N ILE A 49 -2.08 -7.99 0.36
CA ILE A 49 -2.03 -6.54 0.33
C ILE A 49 -0.58 -6.14 0.40
N MET A 50 -0.16 -5.40 -0.61
CA MET A 50 1.22 -4.95 -0.75
C MET A 50 1.40 -3.60 -0.07
N HIS A 51 2.56 -3.39 0.53
CA HIS A 51 2.95 -2.06 1.03
C HIS A 51 3.65 -1.31 -0.09
N PHE A 52 3.25 -0.05 -0.32
CA PHE A 52 3.98 0.79 -1.26
C PHE A 52 5.33 1.16 -0.65
N ILE A 53 5.33 1.67 0.59
CA ILE A 53 6.56 1.84 1.35
C ILE A 53 6.65 0.64 2.29
N PRO A 54 7.72 -0.15 2.20
CA PRO A 54 7.82 -1.41 2.96
C PRO A 54 7.78 -1.21 4.46
N ARG A 55 7.32 -2.23 5.16
CA ARG A 55 7.32 -2.21 6.62
C ARG A 55 8.72 -2.00 7.18
N SER A 56 9.74 -2.55 6.50
CA SER A 56 11.11 -2.39 6.94
C SER A 56 11.53 -0.92 6.95
N GLN A 57 10.88 -0.10 6.17
CA GLN A 57 11.15 1.34 6.12
C GLN A 57 10.09 2.13 6.88
N GLY A 58 9.31 1.47 7.71
CA GLY A 58 8.29 2.14 8.49
C GLY A 58 6.99 2.40 7.76
N GLY A 59 6.78 1.74 6.62
CA GLY A 59 5.56 1.95 5.85
C GLY A 59 4.32 1.54 6.61
N LEU A 60 3.36 2.44 6.70
CA LEU A 60 2.16 2.23 7.50
C LEU A 60 1.18 1.28 6.83
N GLY A 61 0.37 0.61 7.66
CA GLY A 61 -0.67 -0.28 7.17
C GLY A 61 -1.98 0.47 6.98
N ILE A 62 -1.99 1.41 6.09
CA ILE A 62 -3.15 2.25 5.81
C ILE A 62 -3.49 2.16 4.33
N PRO A 63 -4.76 2.47 3.97
CA PRO A 63 -5.15 2.35 2.55
C PRO A 63 -4.29 3.17 1.61
N GLU A 64 -3.77 4.29 2.07
CA GLU A 64 -2.94 5.15 1.24
C GLU A 64 -1.57 4.57 0.95
N ASN A 65 -1.19 3.49 1.67
CA ASN A 65 0.10 2.85 1.48
C ASN A 65 -0.04 1.40 1.07
N GLY A 66 -1.20 0.98 0.63
CA GLY A 66 -1.41 -0.42 0.30
C GLY A 66 -2.28 -0.62 -0.91
N ALA A 67 -2.13 -1.77 -1.55
CA ALA A 67 -2.98 -2.15 -2.66
C ALA A 67 -2.96 -3.67 -2.79
N VAL A 68 -4.01 -4.19 -3.40
CA VAL A 68 -4.10 -5.63 -3.62
C VAL A 68 -3.13 -6.06 -4.71
N GLY A 69 -2.38 -7.10 -4.44
CA GLY A 69 -1.52 -7.71 -5.43
C GLY A 69 -1.70 -9.22 -5.41
N CYS A 70 -1.57 -9.85 -6.56
CA CYS A 70 -1.59 -11.30 -6.62
C CYS A 70 -0.21 -11.83 -6.27
N LEU A 71 -0.12 -13.16 -6.07
CA LEU A 71 1.16 -13.76 -5.72
C LEU A 71 2.25 -13.45 -6.74
N TRP A 72 1.89 -13.49 -8.02
CA TRP A 72 2.83 -13.24 -9.10
C TRP A 72 3.43 -11.84 -9.01
N HIS A 73 2.57 -10.84 -8.92
CA HIS A 73 3.05 -9.45 -8.90
C HIS A 73 3.65 -9.06 -7.57
N HIS A 74 3.12 -9.59 -6.45
CA HIS A 74 3.70 -9.28 -5.15
C HIS A 74 5.11 -9.84 -5.06
N GLY A 75 5.33 -11.06 -5.56
CA GLY A 75 6.66 -11.62 -5.59
C GLY A 75 7.61 -10.84 -6.47
N MET A 76 7.10 -10.37 -7.61
CA MET A 76 7.90 -9.57 -8.53
C MET A 76 8.32 -8.26 -7.89
N LEU A 77 7.40 -7.62 -7.18
CA LEU A 77 7.70 -6.37 -6.50
C LEU A 77 8.73 -6.59 -5.40
N ASP A 78 8.56 -7.64 -4.60
CA ASP A 78 9.46 -7.91 -3.50
C ASP A 78 10.87 -8.26 -3.96
N ASN A 79 10.97 -9.02 -5.02
CA ASN A 79 12.26 -9.50 -5.49
C ASN A 79 13.05 -8.45 -6.26
N GLY A 80 12.36 -7.49 -6.85
CA GLY A 80 13.04 -6.43 -7.57
C GLY A 80 13.82 -6.90 -8.76
N LYS A 81 13.39 -7.99 -9.37
CA LYS A 81 14.13 -8.61 -10.44
C LYS A 81 14.22 -7.72 -11.67
N GLU A 82 15.43 -7.59 -12.21
CA GLU A 82 15.67 -6.92 -13.49
C GLU A 82 15.16 -5.48 -13.52
N GLY A 83 15.19 -4.83 -12.37
CA GLY A 83 14.77 -3.44 -12.31
C GLY A 83 13.28 -3.22 -12.35
N LEU A 84 12.50 -4.29 -12.37
CA LEU A 84 11.05 -4.15 -12.47
C LEU A 84 10.44 -3.51 -11.23
N ARG A 85 11.13 -3.61 -10.10
CA ARG A 85 10.61 -3.01 -8.88
C ARG A 85 10.37 -1.51 -9.04
N GLU A 86 11.31 -0.81 -9.67
CA GLU A 86 11.15 0.63 -9.85
C GLU A 86 9.98 0.96 -10.74
N ASP A 87 9.82 0.20 -11.83
CA ASP A 87 8.68 0.38 -12.70
C ASP A 87 7.38 0.15 -11.95
N MET A 88 7.34 -0.92 -11.16
CA MET A 88 6.15 -1.26 -10.41
C MET A 88 5.83 -0.21 -9.35
N LEU A 89 6.86 0.33 -8.71
CA LEU A 89 6.62 1.38 -7.72
C LEU A 89 6.09 2.65 -8.37
N THR A 90 6.55 2.95 -9.57
CA THR A 90 6.01 4.10 -10.29
C THR A 90 4.52 3.91 -10.59
N ILE A 91 4.16 2.71 -11.04
CA ILE A 91 2.76 2.38 -11.33
C ILE A 91 1.93 2.42 -10.03
N PHE A 92 2.48 1.83 -8.97
CA PHE A 92 1.84 1.77 -7.68
C PHE A 92 1.54 3.18 -7.15
N GLU A 93 2.54 4.05 -7.23
CA GLU A 93 2.36 5.42 -6.77
C GLU A 93 1.30 6.16 -7.57
N ALA A 94 1.34 6.00 -8.90
CA ALA A 94 0.34 6.64 -9.76
C ALA A 94 -1.05 6.15 -9.41
N TYR A 95 -1.17 4.86 -9.14
CA TYR A 95 -2.46 4.28 -8.78
C TYR A 95 -2.98 4.88 -7.47
N LEU A 96 -2.12 4.96 -6.45
CA LEU A 96 -2.53 5.49 -5.16
C LEU A 96 -2.90 6.96 -5.25
N ARG A 97 -2.13 7.73 -6.00
CA ARG A 97 -2.45 9.15 -6.18
C ARG A 97 -3.81 9.33 -6.84
N ALA A 98 -4.14 8.45 -7.77
CA ALA A 98 -5.42 8.55 -8.47
C ALA A 98 -6.60 8.12 -7.61
N ARG A 99 -6.36 7.24 -6.62
CA ARG A 99 -7.44 6.68 -5.82
C ARG A 99 -7.61 7.31 -4.46
N CYS A 100 -6.58 8.01 -3.96
CA CYS A 100 -6.61 8.52 -2.60
C CYS A 100 -6.55 10.04 -2.63
N GLU A 101 -7.54 10.64 -1.99
CA GLU A 101 -7.62 12.09 -1.94
C GLU A 101 -6.49 12.66 -1.09
N ASN A 102 -5.86 13.73 -1.55
CA ASN A 102 -4.79 14.40 -0.81
C ASN A 102 -3.63 13.47 -0.46
N TRP A 103 -3.36 12.53 -1.36
CA TRP A 103 -2.30 11.55 -1.13
C TRP A 103 -0.95 12.25 -1.05
N ASN A 104 -0.17 11.92 -0.02
CA ASN A 104 1.15 12.49 0.18
C ASN A 104 2.08 11.41 0.71
N LYS A 105 3.16 11.19 -0.01
CA LYS A 105 4.11 10.16 0.33
C LYS A 105 4.67 10.32 1.74
N ASN A 106 4.82 11.56 2.18
CA ASN A 106 5.39 11.84 3.49
C ASN A 106 4.51 11.38 4.64
N ASP A 107 3.25 11.11 4.38
CA ASP A 107 2.31 10.67 5.42
C ASP A 107 2.27 9.16 5.57
N LEU A 108 3.09 8.42 4.85
CA LEU A 108 2.95 6.97 4.77
C LEU A 108 3.89 6.19 5.67
N THR A 109 4.71 6.86 6.45
CA THR A 109 5.69 6.18 7.29
C THR A 109 5.44 6.46 8.76
N PHE A 110 5.81 5.47 9.58
CA PHE A 110 5.67 5.59 11.03
C PHE A 110 6.61 6.64 11.56
N ASP A 111 6.10 7.50 12.43
CA ASP A 111 6.86 8.53 13.11
C ASP A 111 6.89 8.19 14.59
N LYS A 112 8.05 7.74 15.07
CA LYS A 112 8.16 7.34 16.47
C LYS A 112 7.97 8.51 17.42
N TRP A 113 8.04 9.71 16.89
CA TRP A 113 7.83 10.90 17.71
C TRP A 113 6.35 11.29 17.77
N GLY A 114 5.49 10.44 17.23
CA GLY A 114 4.06 10.58 17.45
C GLY A 114 3.43 11.83 16.89
N GLY A 115 3.40 11.97 15.61
CA GLY A 115 2.67 13.06 15.02
C GLY A 115 3.39 14.38 14.91
N LEU A 116 4.63 14.41 15.30
CA LEU A 116 5.40 15.64 15.14
C LEU A 116 5.75 15.90 13.70
N LYS A 117 5.62 14.88 12.94
CA LYS A 117 5.94 14.98 11.55
C LYS A 117 4.76 15.58 10.80
N GLY A 118 5.00 16.62 10.25
CA GLY A 118 3.91 17.26 9.55
C GLY A 118 2.82 17.63 10.45
N GLU A 119 2.51 17.36 11.20
CA GLU A 119 1.71 17.53 11.74
C GLU A 119 0.96 17.87 11.85
N HIS A 120 0.90 17.83 12.16
CA HIS A 120 0.31 18.00 12.43
C HIS A 120 -0.30 18.11 13.00
N ASN A 121 -0.11 17.93 13.29
CA ASN A 121 -0.55 18.00 13.87
C ASN A 121 -1.27 18.08 14.43
N ALA A 122 -1.24 18.04 14.48
CA ALA A 122 -1.78 18.01 14.87
C ALA A 122 -2.52 17.89 15.33
N ASP A 123 -2.49 17.82 15.36
CA ASP A 123 -3.04 17.69 15.61
C ASP A 123 -3.67 17.40 15.72
N ASP A 124 -3.47 17.29 15.57
CA ASP A 124 -3.88 16.96 15.54
C ASP A 124 -4.52 16.46 15.59
N ARG A 125 -4.63 16.42 15.45
CA ARG A 125 -5.08 16.04 15.43
C ARG A 125 -5.88 15.79 15.74
N GLU A 126 -5.68 15.54 15.62
CA GLU A 126 -6.31 15.42 15.65
C GLU A 126 -6.97 15.32 15.45
N GLY A 127 -6.87 15.44 15.43
CA GLY A 127 -7.26 15.38 14.96
C GLY A 127 -7.46 15.07 14.40
N ASP A 128 -7.19 14.87 14.42
CA ASP A 128 -7.18 14.60 13.78
C ASP A 128 -7.30 14.09 13.12
N MET A 129 -7.30 13.79 13.05
CA MET A 129 -7.22 13.26 12.41
C MET A 129 -7.73 13.04 11.76
N PRO A 130 -7.66 12.99 11.50
CA PRO A 130 -8.01 12.65 10.72
C PRO A 130 -8.57 12.30 10.13
N GLU A 131 -8.51 12.19 9.88
CA GLU A 131 -8.81 11.82 9.39
C GLU A 131 -8.97 11.23 8.73
N ILE A 132 -8.79 10.93 8.51
CA ILE A 132 -8.72 10.37 7.69
C ILE A 132 -9.43 10.16 6.81
N PRO A 133 -9.80 10.28 6.54
CA PRO A 133 -10.50 9.93 5.57
C PRO A 133 -10.12 10.04 4.41
N ARG A 134 -9.78 10.17 4.39
CA ARG A 134 -9.35 10.22 3.46
C ARG A 134 -9.32 9.21 2.76
N SER A 135 -9.59 8.86 2.03
CA SER A 135 -9.57 7.91 1.38
C SER A 135 -9.66 7.32 0.85
#